data_1bb36c8f1f04ab0a92b00cd67839ce05
#
_entry.id   1bb36c8f1f04ab0a92b00cd67839ce05
#
_cell.length_a   1.000
_cell.length_b   1.000
_cell.length_c   1.000
_cell.angle_alpha   90.00
_cell.angle_beta   90.00
_cell.angle_gamma   90.00
#
_symmetry.space_group_name_H-M   'P 1'
#
loop_
_entity.id
_entity.type
_entity.pdbx_description
1 polymer ?
#
loop_
_entity_poly.entity_id
_entity_poly.type
_entity_poly.pdbx_seq_one_letter_code
_entity_poly.pdbx_strand_id
1 'polypeptide(L)'
;MGTFTNGDVVTVHDFDGYPMGKGFINQNSKIRIRMLTRHADQEINENFLRMRVKNAWEYRKTTVDTSSCRVIFGEADFLPGLVVDKYEDVLVVECLALGMEQFKETIVSLLKGVLKEDGISIRGVYERSDANERRKEGLPKVKGFIGETFDTEVEITENGVHYLVDVVNGQKTGFFLDQKYNRLAMQRICKGKRVLDCFTHMGTFALNAGICLLYTSDAADE
;
A
#
# COMPACT_ATOMS: atom_id res chain seq x y z
N MET A 1 32.07 15.96 6.45
CA MET A 1 31.14 14.88 6.10
C MET A 1 31.13 13.91 7.27
N GLY A 2 29.93 13.57 7.79
CA GLY A 2 29.81 12.56 8.84
C GLY A 2 30.01 11.16 8.28
N THR A 3 30.33 10.20 9.16
CA THR A 3 30.31 8.77 8.84
C THR A 3 28.86 8.27 8.89
N PHE A 4 28.43 7.50 7.93
CA PHE A 4 27.09 6.89 7.88
C PHE A 4 27.17 5.52 7.23
N THR A 5 26.17 4.70 7.52
CA THR A 5 25.91 3.42 6.87
C THR A 5 24.65 3.54 5.99
N ASN A 6 24.58 2.77 4.91
CA ASN A 6 23.38 2.74 4.10
C ASN A 6 22.17 2.31 4.93
N GLY A 7 21.09 3.06 4.85
CA GLY A 7 19.88 2.89 5.65
C GLY A 7 19.78 3.85 6.84
N ASP A 8 20.86 4.50 7.25
CA ASP A 8 20.84 5.43 8.36
C ASP A 8 19.95 6.65 8.08
N VAL A 9 19.37 7.20 9.14
CA VAL A 9 18.73 8.51 9.14
C VAL A 9 19.80 9.58 9.27
N VAL A 10 19.93 10.44 8.28
CA VAL A 10 20.91 11.53 8.25
C VAL A 10 20.22 12.89 8.17
N THR A 11 20.89 13.92 8.71
CA THR A 11 20.51 15.30 8.48
C THR A 11 21.08 15.75 7.13
N VAL A 12 20.21 16.28 6.28
CA VAL A 12 20.55 16.74 4.93
C VAL A 12 20.76 18.24 4.97
N HIS A 13 21.87 18.68 4.43
CA HIS A 13 22.19 20.11 4.29
C HIS A 13 22.30 20.47 2.82
N ASP A 14 22.01 21.71 2.47
CA ASP A 14 22.33 22.25 1.15
C ASP A 14 23.82 22.54 1.02
N PHE A 15 24.21 23.13 -0.13
CA PHE A 15 25.61 23.45 -0.41
C PHE A 15 26.18 24.52 0.56
N ASP A 16 25.36 25.42 1.03
CA ASP A 16 25.74 26.52 1.95
C ASP A 16 25.68 26.08 3.43
N GLY A 17 25.35 24.80 3.68
CA GLY A 17 25.28 24.23 5.03
C GLY A 17 23.93 24.43 5.74
N TYR A 18 22.91 24.95 5.05
CA TYR A 18 21.59 25.11 5.62
C TYR A 18 20.90 23.74 5.79
N PRO A 19 20.33 23.42 6.97
CA PRO A 19 19.70 22.13 7.21
C PRO A 19 18.34 22.05 6.50
N MET A 20 18.24 21.11 5.56
CA MET A 20 17.05 20.88 4.73
C MET A 20 16.05 19.91 5.37
N GLY A 21 16.49 19.12 6.38
CA GLY A 21 15.66 18.11 7.01
C GLY A 21 16.39 16.79 7.28
N LYS A 22 15.63 15.72 7.50
CA LYS A 22 16.17 14.36 7.72
C LYS A 22 15.59 13.36 6.73
N GLY A 23 16.41 12.39 6.37
CA GLY A 23 16.01 11.32 5.45
C GLY A 23 16.93 10.12 5.55
N PHE A 24 16.54 9.03 4.89
CA PHE A 24 17.38 7.85 4.75
C PHE A 24 18.42 8.04 3.68
N ILE A 25 19.64 7.57 3.95
CA ILE A 25 20.71 7.53 2.95
C ILE A 25 20.90 6.10 2.42
N ASN A 26 21.04 5.96 1.10
CA ASN A 26 21.45 4.72 0.45
C ASN A 26 22.31 5.02 -0.78
N GLN A 27 23.61 4.74 -0.68
CA GLN A 27 24.53 4.98 -1.79
C GLN A 27 24.37 4.01 -2.96
N ASN A 28 23.72 2.86 -2.75
CA ASN A 28 23.45 1.89 -3.81
C ASN A 28 22.25 2.31 -4.69
N SER A 29 21.38 3.18 -4.15
CA SER A 29 20.20 3.66 -4.84
C SER A 29 20.50 4.83 -5.78
N LYS A 30 19.76 4.93 -6.89
CA LYS A 30 19.77 6.15 -7.72
C LYS A 30 19.20 7.35 -6.97
N ILE A 31 18.25 7.13 -6.06
CA ILE A 31 17.71 8.13 -5.14
C ILE A 31 18.46 7.98 -3.82
N ARG A 32 19.59 8.66 -3.71
CA ARG A 32 20.50 8.50 -2.55
C ARG A 32 19.90 8.93 -1.23
N ILE A 33 19.03 9.93 -1.24
CA ILE A 33 18.35 10.43 -0.04
C ILE A 33 16.84 10.39 -0.25
N ARG A 34 16.14 9.73 0.66
CA ARG A 34 14.67 9.77 0.73
C ARG A 34 14.27 10.54 1.98
N MET A 35 13.71 11.73 1.77
CA MET A 35 13.35 12.64 2.86
C MET A 35 12.16 12.10 3.67
N LEU A 36 12.29 12.12 5.00
CA LEU A 36 11.24 11.81 5.98
C LEU A 36 10.55 13.07 6.50
N THR A 37 11.35 14.12 6.71
CA THR A 37 10.88 15.41 7.23
C THR A 37 11.74 16.55 6.70
N ARG A 38 11.14 17.72 6.56
CA ARG A 38 11.86 18.96 6.25
C ARG A 38 12.37 19.70 7.50
N HIS A 39 12.09 19.17 8.68
CA HIS A 39 12.54 19.74 9.96
C HIS A 39 13.76 18.96 10.43
N ALA A 40 14.93 19.63 10.42
CA ALA A 40 16.20 19.00 10.77
C ALA A 40 16.35 18.69 12.27
N ASP A 41 15.59 19.34 13.12
CA ASP A 41 15.49 19.13 14.57
C ASP A 41 14.51 18.00 14.93
N GLN A 42 13.64 17.57 13.97
CA GLN A 42 12.67 16.52 14.21
C GLN A 42 13.37 15.19 14.54
N GLU A 43 13.04 14.63 15.67
CA GLU A 43 13.45 13.27 16.03
C GLU A 43 12.62 12.23 15.27
N ILE A 44 13.30 11.25 14.66
CA ILE A 44 12.66 10.13 13.95
C ILE A 44 12.56 8.97 14.94
N ASN A 45 11.53 8.98 15.74
CA ASN A 45 11.23 7.99 16.77
C ASN A 45 9.85 7.36 16.54
N GLU A 46 9.41 6.50 17.45
CA GLU A 46 8.12 5.81 17.35
C GLU A 46 6.94 6.77 17.32
N ASN A 47 6.98 7.87 18.09
CA ASN A 47 5.94 8.89 18.08
C ASN A 47 5.82 9.57 16.70
N PHE A 48 6.96 9.85 16.06
CA PHE A 48 6.98 10.39 14.70
C PHE A 48 6.34 9.40 13.71
N LEU A 49 6.73 8.12 13.77
CA LEU A 49 6.17 7.08 12.90
C LEU A 49 4.66 6.91 13.14
N ARG A 50 4.24 6.90 14.40
CA ARG A 50 2.82 6.80 14.76
C ARG A 50 2.00 7.97 14.21
N MET A 51 2.54 9.19 14.31
CA MET A 51 1.90 10.37 13.71
C MET A 51 1.73 10.22 12.19
N ARG A 52 2.77 9.73 11.47
CA ARG A 52 2.69 9.51 10.01
C ARG A 52 1.63 8.47 9.65
N VAL A 53 1.63 7.34 10.35
CA VAL A 53 0.65 6.28 10.16
C VAL A 53 -0.77 6.77 10.44
N LYS A 54 -0.97 7.49 11.54
CA LYS A 54 -2.26 8.06 11.90
C LYS A 54 -2.76 9.06 10.85
N ASN A 55 -1.89 9.97 10.40
CA ASN A 55 -2.25 10.94 9.35
C ASN A 55 -2.64 10.25 8.03
N ALA A 56 -1.91 9.20 7.63
CA ALA A 56 -2.24 8.43 6.44
C ALA A 56 -3.63 7.79 6.58
N TRP A 57 -3.93 7.16 7.72
CA TRP A 57 -5.23 6.56 7.97
C TRP A 57 -6.37 7.59 8.03
N GLU A 58 -6.21 8.68 8.78
CA GLU A 58 -7.20 9.75 8.86
C GLU A 58 -7.53 10.33 7.46
N TYR A 59 -6.51 10.51 6.62
CA TYR A 59 -6.73 10.96 5.25
C TYR A 59 -7.58 9.96 4.46
N ARG A 60 -7.34 8.64 4.58
CA ARG A 60 -8.13 7.61 3.89
C ARG A 60 -9.59 7.63 4.33
N LYS A 61 -9.87 7.83 5.62
CA LYS A 61 -11.24 7.94 6.13
C LYS A 61 -12.04 9.07 5.48
N THR A 62 -11.37 10.12 5.01
CA THR A 62 -12.03 11.27 4.38
C THR A 62 -12.16 11.15 2.87
N THR A 63 -11.40 10.26 2.22
CA THR A 63 -11.24 10.28 0.76
C THR A 63 -11.70 9.01 0.06
N VAL A 64 -11.71 7.86 0.74
CA VAL A 64 -12.03 6.57 0.14
C VAL A 64 -12.88 5.72 1.08
N ASP A 65 -13.52 4.69 0.52
CA ASP A 65 -14.07 3.60 1.31
C ASP A 65 -12.92 2.77 1.89
N THR A 66 -12.88 2.64 3.20
CA THR A 66 -11.79 2.04 3.96
C THR A 66 -11.94 0.54 4.24
N SER A 67 -13.00 -0.11 3.75
CA SER A 67 -13.15 -1.57 3.86
C SER A 67 -11.95 -2.27 3.23
N SER A 68 -11.63 -1.89 1.98
CA SER A 68 -10.42 -2.32 1.28
C SER A 68 -9.81 -1.14 0.53
N CYS A 69 -8.61 -0.72 0.95
CA CYS A 69 -7.96 0.49 0.41
C CYS A 69 -6.44 0.46 0.62
N ARG A 70 -5.73 1.28 -0.15
CA ARG A 70 -4.32 1.60 0.12
C ARG A 70 -4.22 2.54 1.30
N VAL A 71 -3.75 2.05 2.44
CA VAL A 71 -3.60 2.84 3.68
C VAL A 71 -2.37 3.71 3.64
N ILE A 72 -1.23 3.17 3.20
CA ILE A 72 0.04 3.91 3.09
C ILE A 72 0.52 3.86 1.64
N PHE A 73 0.89 5.02 1.09
CA PHE A 73 1.40 5.14 -0.27
C PHE A 73 2.72 5.93 -0.32
N GLY A 74 3.76 5.34 0.22
CA GLY A 74 5.13 5.80 0.08
C GLY A 74 5.34 7.28 0.40
N GLU A 75 5.92 7.98 -0.55
CA GLU A 75 6.26 9.40 -0.47
C GLU A 75 5.02 10.31 -0.26
N ALA A 76 3.85 9.90 -0.76
CA ALA A 76 2.62 10.67 -0.59
C ALA A 76 2.17 10.76 0.88
N ASP A 77 2.51 9.74 1.68
CA ASP A 77 2.23 9.71 3.12
C ASP A 77 3.48 9.97 3.98
N PHE A 78 4.56 10.44 3.36
CA PHE A 78 5.84 10.72 4.01
C PHE A 78 6.47 9.49 4.71
N LEU A 79 6.20 8.31 4.16
CA LEU A 79 6.81 7.01 4.53
C LEU A 79 7.46 6.40 3.28
N PRO A 80 8.56 6.98 2.77
CA PRO A 80 9.09 6.74 1.44
C PRO A 80 9.46 5.26 1.21
N GLY A 81 8.93 4.71 0.12
CA GLY A 81 9.17 3.33 -0.28
C GLY A 81 8.38 2.27 0.51
N LEU A 82 7.40 2.68 1.32
CA LEU A 82 6.48 1.77 2.01
C LEU A 82 5.08 1.87 1.40
N VAL A 83 4.53 0.73 1.02
CA VAL A 83 3.13 0.61 0.61
C VAL A 83 2.44 -0.36 1.57
N VAL A 84 1.25 0.01 2.04
CA VAL A 84 0.41 -0.90 2.83
C VAL A 84 -1.01 -0.84 2.28
N ASP A 85 -1.47 -1.98 1.80
CA ASP A 85 -2.84 -2.18 1.35
C ASP A 85 -3.61 -2.96 2.42
N LYS A 86 -4.83 -2.55 2.68
CA LYS A 86 -5.77 -3.21 3.58
C LYS A 86 -6.85 -3.90 2.74
N TYR A 87 -7.07 -5.17 2.99
CA TYR A 87 -8.15 -5.98 2.46
C TYR A 87 -8.97 -6.47 3.66
N GLU A 88 -10.10 -5.84 3.94
CA GLU A 88 -10.94 -6.08 5.11
C GLU A 88 -10.11 -6.09 6.41
N ASP A 89 -9.81 -7.25 6.97
CA ASP A 89 -9.05 -7.46 8.20
C ASP A 89 -7.61 -7.95 7.97
N VAL A 90 -7.11 -7.87 6.74
CA VAL A 90 -5.74 -8.26 6.36
C VAL A 90 -4.96 -7.06 5.84
N LEU A 91 -3.70 -6.95 6.24
CA LEU A 91 -2.75 -5.99 5.67
C LEU A 91 -1.76 -6.70 4.74
N VAL A 92 -1.48 -6.08 3.61
CA VAL A 92 -0.40 -6.48 2.70
C VAL A 92 0.62 -5.36 2.63
N VAL A 93 1.87 -5.68 2.94
CA VAL A 93 2.97 -4.72 3.09
C VAL A 93 3.98 -4.92 1.97
N GLU A 94 4.35 -3.85 1.29
CA GLU A 94 5.46 -3.82 0.35
C GLU A 94 6.46 -2.75 0.80
N CYS A 95 7.69 -3.17 1.11
CA CYS A 95 8.78 -2.28 1.49
C CYS A 95 9.84 -2.27 0.39
N LEU A 96 10.07 -1.11 -0.24
CA LEU A 96 10.96 -0.97 -1.39
C LEU A 96 12.25 -0.20 -1.10
N ALA A 97 12.35 0.48 0.05
CA ALA A 97 13.49 1.33 0.40
C ALA A 97 14.27 0.76 1.58
N LEU A 98 15.61 0.73 1.47
CA LEU A 98 16.51 0.17 2.49
C LEU A 98 16.32 0.83 3.87
N GLY A 99 16.22 2.15 3.92
CA GLY A 99 16.04 2.84 5.21
C GLY A 99 14.70 2.57 5.86
N MET A 100 13.66 2.26 5.07
CA MET A 100 12.33 1.92 5.58
C MET A 100 12.25 0.49 6.13
N GLU A 101 13.09 -0.42 5.62
CA GLU A 101 13.10 -1.82 6.03
C GLU A 101 13.26 -1.98 7.54
N GLN A 102 14.12 -1.16 8.17
CA GLN A 102 14.36 -1.19 9.62
C GLN A 102 13.15 -0.77 10.46
N PHE A 103 12.24 0.02 9.89
CA PHE A 103 11.03 0.51 10.58
C PHE A 103 9.76 -0.27 10.22
N LYS A 104 9.84 -1.18 9.26
CA LYS A 104 8.69 -1.90 8.71
C LYS A 104 7.82 -2.56 9.79
N GLU A 105 8.41 -3.36 10.67
CA GLU A 105 7.68 -4.08 11.72
C GLU A 105 7.08 -3.12 12.75
N THR A 106 7.83 -2.08 13.14
CA THR A 106 7.33 -1.02 14.03
C THR A 106 6.13 -0.31 13.41
N ILE A 107 6.20 0.06 12.13
CA ILE A 107 5.10 0.73 11.42
C ILE A 107 3.88 -0.18 11.32
N VAL A 108 4.07 -1.48 11.04
CA VAL A 108 2.97 -2.45 11.00
C VAL A 108 2.29 -2.56 12.37
N SER A 109 3.07 -2.63 13.45
CA SER A 109 2.53 -2.66 14.82
C SER A 109 1.76 -1.38 15.15
N LEU A 110 2.30 -0.22 14.82
CA LEU A 110 1.65 1.08 15.01
C LEU A 110 0.35 1.20 14.21
N LEU A 111 0.36 0.73 12.95
CA LEU A 111 -0.83 0.74 12.11
C LEU A 111 -1.94 -0.15 12.68
N LYS A 112 -1.60 -1.37 13.13
CA LYS A 112 -2.57 -2.23 13.83
C LYS A 112 -3.16 -1.54 15.04
N GLY A 113 -2.34 -0.82 15.82
CA GLY A 113 -2.78 -0.03 16.97
C GLY A 113 -3.74 1.09 16.57
N VAL A 114 -3.40 1.87 15.54
CA VAL A 114 -4.24 2.97 15.03
C VAL A 114 -5.57 2.45 14.49
N LEU A 115 -5.57 1.35 13.73
CA LEU A 115 -6.79 0.72 13.22
C LEU A 115 -7.68 0.20 14.36
N LYS A 116 -7.07 -0.35 15.41
CA LYS A 116 -7.78 -0.83 16.59
C LYS A 116 -8.49 0.29 17.37
N GLU A 117 -7.93 1.52 17.39
CA GLU A 117 -8.57 2.70 17.96
C GLU A 117 -9.93 3.00 17.29
N ASP A 118 -10.05 2.70 15.98
CA ASP A 118 -11.31 2.82 15.22
C ASP A 118 -12.14 1.52 15.18
N GLY A 119 -11.83 0.55 16.07
CA GLY A 119 -12.57 -0.70 16.18
C GLY A 119 -12.24 -1.76 15.12
N ILE A 120 -11.19 -1.53 14.30
CA ILE A 120 -10.77 -2.45 13.24
C ILE A 120 -9.71 -3.40 13.79
N SER A 121 -10.03 -4.70 13.83
CA SER A 121 -9.09 -5.76 14.22
C SER A 121 -8.45 -6.38 12.99
N ILE A 122 -7.13 -6.41 12.94
CA ILE A 122 -6.36 -7.02 11.84
C ILE A 122 -5.97 -8.45 12.24
N ARG A 123 -6.49 -9.45 11.50
CA ARG A 123 -6.20 -10.87 11.73
C ARG A 123 -4.83 -11.30 11.24
N GLY A 124 -4.32 -10.63 10.18
CA GLY A 124 -3.05 -11.04 9.61
C GLY A 124 -2.34 -9.97 8.79
N VAL A 125 -1.02 -10.16 8.62
CA VAL A 125 -0.17 -9.29 7.80
C VAL A 125 0.70 -10.15 6.90
N TYR A 126 0.69 -9.85 5.60
CA TYR A 126 1.52 -10.53 4.62
C TYR A 126 2.47 -9.56 3.93
N GLU A 127 3.73 -9.93 3.78
CA GLU A 127 4.72 -9.12 3.06
C GLU A 127 4.83 -9.54 1.60
N ARG A 128 4.74 -8.57 0.71
CA ARG A 128 4.91 -8.69 -0.75
C ARG A 128 6.04 -7.78 -1.23
N SER A 129 7.21 -7.88 -0.59
CA SER A 129 8.42 -7.13 -0.94
C SER A 129 9.26 -7.89 -1.97
N ASP A 130 8.61 -8.39 -3.05
CA ASP A 130 9.23 -9.22 -4.08
C ASP A 130 9.45 -8.49 -5.43
N ALA A 131 9.22 -7.18 -5.46
CA ALA A 131 9.47 -6.34 -6.64
C ALA A 131 10.95 -6.24 -7.00
N ASN A 132 11.23 -6.09 -8.32
CA ASN A 132 12.61 -5.99 -8.83
C ASN A 132 13.34 -4.72 -8.34
N GLU A 133 12.59 -3.70 -7.98
CA GLU A 133 13.06 -2.40 -7.47
C GLU A 133 13.89 -2.56 -6.19
N ARG A 134 13.59 -3.54 -5.35
CA ARG A 134 14.34 -3.84 -4.12
C ARG A 134 15.81 -4.17 -4.38
N ARG A 135 16.13 -4.83 -5.50
CA ARG A 135 17.53 -5.14 -5.87
C ARG A 135 18.34 -3.87 -6.11
N LYS A 136 17.70 -2.80 -6.63
CA LYS A 136 18.36 -1.49 -6.85
C LYS A 136 18.66 -0.76 -5.54
N GLU A 137 17.94 -1.11 -4.48
CA GLU A 137 18.17 -0.60 -3.12
C GLU A 137 19.17 -1.47 -2.32
N GLY A 138 19.65 -2.58 -2.88
CA GLY A 138 20.53 -3.54 -2.20
C GLY A 138 19.78 -4.51 -1.29
N LEU A 139 18.46 -4.64 -1.45
CA LEU A 139 17.61 -5.51 -0.64
C LEU A 139 17.28 -6.83 -1.36
N PRO A 140 17.21 -7.96 -0.62
CA PRO A 140 16.69 -9.21 -1.17
C PRO A 140 15.17 -9.09 -1.40
N LYS A 141 14.65 -9.94 -2.27
CA LYS A 141 13.20 -10.15 -2.37
C LYS A 141 12.72 -10.88 -1.13
N VAL A 142 11.60 -10.42 -0.57
CA VAL A 142 10.97 -11.04 0.60
C VAL A 142 9.48 -11.24 0.31
N LYS A 143 8.96 -12.40 0.71
CA LYS A 143 7.55 -12.75 0.62
C LYS A 143 7.23 -13.68 1.79
N GLY A 144 6.21 -13.36 2.59
CA GLY A 144 5.86 -14.16 3.75
C GLY A 144 4.96 -13.47 4.77
N PHE A 145 4.64 -14.20 5.82
CA PHE A 145 3.85 -13.67 6.93
C PHE A 145 4.69 -12.77 7.84
N ILE A 146 4.10 -11.68 8.31
CA ILE A 146 4.65 -10.88 9.42
C ILE A 146 3.84 -11.25 10.66
N GLY A 147 4.42 -12.06 11.54
CA GLY A 147 3.76 -12.65 12.69
C GLY A 147 3.09 -14.00 12.38
N GLU A 148 1.87 -14.20 12.86
CA GLU A 148 1.15 -15.47 12.72
C GLU A 148 0.65 -15.72 11.29
N THR A 149 0.54 -16.99 10.92
CA THR A 149 -0.04 -17.42 9.65
C THR A 149 -1.56 -17.32 9.68
N PHE A 150 -2.17 -17.02 8.54
CA PHE A 150 -3.62 -16.91 8.39
C PHE A 150 -4.04 -17.41 7.00
N ASP A 151 -5.35 -17.57 6.78
CA ASP A 151 -5.91 -17.85 5.46
C ASP A 151 -5.70 -16.63 4.55
N THR A 152 -4.98 -16.85 3.45
CA THR A 152 -4.52 -15.80 2.52
C THR A 152 -5.53 -15.44 1.44
N GLU A 153 -6.62 -16.18 1.32
CA GLU A 153 -7.78 -15.82 0.53
C GLU A 153 -8.69 -14.91 1.35
N VAL A 154 -8.89 -13.69 0.88
CA VAL A 154 -9.66 -12.66 1.58
C VAL A 154 -10.87 -12.29 0.76
N GLU A 155 -12.06 -12.51 1.31
CA GLU A 155 -13.28 -12.01 0.69
C GLU A 155 -13.38 -10.49 0.93
N ILE A 156 -13.54 -9.73 -0.16
CA ILE A 156 -13.77 -8.29 -0.12
C ILE A 156 -15.08 -7.93 -0.83
N THR A 157 -15.70 -6.84 -0.40
CA THR A 157 -16.84 -6.27 -1.12
C THR A 157 -16.46 -4.90 -1.69
N GLU A 158 -16.60 -4.76 -3.00
CA GLU A 158 -16.36 -3.49 -3.69
C GLU A 158 -17.51 -3.17 -4.64
N ASN A 159 -18.11 -1.99 -4.48
CA ASN A 159 -19.22 -1.53 -5.32
C ASN A 159 -20.42 -2.50 -5.38
N GLY A 160 -20.62 -3.31 -4.33
CA GLY A 160 -21.67 -4.33 -4.29
C GLY A 160 -21.30 -5.66 -4.95
N VAL A 161 -20.06 -5.81 -5.43
CA VAL A 161 -19.52 -7.08 -5.95
C VAL A 161 -18.61 -7.71 -4.92
N HIS A 162 -18.73 -9.04 -4.74
CA HIS A 162 -17.86 -9.82 -3.90
C HIS A 162 -16.69 -10.38 -4.73
N TYR A 163 -15.48 -10.27 -4.19
CA TYR A 163 -14.27 -10.80 -4.78
C TYR A 163 -13.51 -11.62 -3.75
N LEU A 164 -12.90 -12.71 -4.18
CA LEU A 164 -11.94 -13.47 -3.40
C LEU A 164 -10.53 -13.04 -3.83
N VAL A 165 -9.80 -12.38 -2.94
CA VAL A 165 -8.47 -11.83 -3.20
C VAL A 165 -7.41 -12.75 -2.60
N ASP A 166 -6.54 -13.30 -3.44
CA ASP A 166 -5.35 -14.03 -3.00
C ASP A 166 -4.20 -13.03 -2.77
N VAL A 167 -3.90 -12.76 -1.50
CA VAL A 167 -2.83 -11.79 -1.13
C VAL A 167 -1.43 -12.35 -1.36
N VAL A 168 -1.29 -13.65 -1.59
CA VAL A 168 0.00 -14.33 -1.87
C VAL A 168 0.32 -14.33 -3.35
N ASN A 169 -0.63 -14.73 -4.21
CA ASN A 169 -0.39 -14.96 -5.63
C ASN A 169 -1.05 -13.92 -6.55
N GLY A 170 -1.99 -13.14 -6.02
CA GLY A 170 -2.66 -12.08 -6.78
C GLY A 170 -1.68 -11.02 -7.31
N GLN A 171 -2.09 -10.30 -8.35
CA GLN A 171 -1.26 -9.23 -8.94
C GLN A 171 -1.07 -8.08 -7.96
N LYS A 172 0.07 -7.38 -8.05
CA LYS A 172 0.49 -6.33 -7.10
C LYS A 172 0.48 -6.90 -5.67
N THR A 173 -0.32 -6.32 -4.80
CA THR A 173 -0.55 -6.77 -3.40
C THR A 173 -1.72 -7.75 -3.26
N GLY A 174 -2.37 -8.11 -4.36
CA GLY A 174 -3.53 -9.01 -4.42
C GLY A 174 -4.62 -8.54 -5.37
N PHE A 175 -4.91 -7.22 -5.40
CA PHE A 175 -5.99 -6.63 -6.17
C PHE A 175 -5.66 -5.20 -6.64
N PHE A 176 -6.34 -4.71 -7.68
CA PHE A 176 -6.15 -3.36 -8.20
C PHE A 176 -7.07 -2.36 -7.49
N LEU A 177 -6.75 -2.01 -6.25
CA LEU A 177 -7.54 -1.08 -5.42
C LEU A 177 -7.68 0.32 -6.04
N ASP A 178 -6.70 0.76 -6.83
CA ASP A 178 -6.68 2.04 -7.53
C ASP A 178 -7.79 2.18 -8.58
N GLN A 179 -8.36 1.06 -9.06
CA GLN A 179 -9.41 1.03 -10.08
C GLN A 179 -10.84 1.05 -9.51
N LYS A 180 -11.02 1.07 -8.20
CA LYS A 180 -12.33 1.00 -7.52
C LYS A 180 -13.37 1.96 -8.11
N TYR A 181 -13.01 3.23 -8.21
CA TYR A 181 -13.92 4.26 -8.69
C TYR A 181 -14.11 4.24 -10.21
N ASN A 182 -13.11 3.76 -10.96
CA ASN A 182 -13.26 3.51 -12.39
C ASN A 182 -14.25 2.36 -12.63
N ARG A 183 -14.16 1.29 -11.84
CA ARG A 183 -15.15 0.20 -11.88
C ARG A 183 -16.56 0.69 -11.52
N LEU A 184 -16.69 1.52 -10.48
CA LEU A 184 -17.97 2.13 -10.11
C LEU A 184 -18.56 2.98 -11.24
N ALA A 185 -17.72 3.73 -11.96
CA ALA A 185 -18.17 4.53 -13.10
C ALA A 185 -18.76 3.67 -14.23
N MET A 186 -18.22 2.44 -14.43
CA MET A 186 -18.75 1.50 -15.41
C MET A 186 -20.23 1.17 -15.18
N GLN A 187 -20.66 1.05 -13.93
CA GLN A 187 -22.06 0.77 -13.59
C GLN A 187 -23.03 1.82 -14.20
N ARG A 188 -22.58 3.07 -14.30
CA ARG A 188 -23.42 4.17 -14.85
C ARG A 188 -23.46 4.16 -16.37
N ILE A 189 -22.33 3.90 -17.03
CA ILE A 189 -22.21 4.02 -18.50
C ILE A 189 -22.63 2.76 -19.24
N CYS A 190 -22.64 1.60 -18.56
CA CYS A 190 -22.97 0.31 -19.19
C CYS A 190 -24.46 -0.02 -19.21
N LYS A 191 -25.30 0.73 -18.51
CA LYS A 191 -26.75 0.45 -18.45
C LYS A 191 -27.37 0.36 -19.85
N GLY A 192 -27.96 -0.80 -20.18
CA GLY A 192 -28.59 -1.07 -21.47
C GLY A 192 -27.61 -1.21 -22.64
N LYS A 193 -26.31 -1.42 -22.39
CA LYS A 193 -25.26 -1.58 -23.41
C LYS A 193 -24.78 -3.02 -23.49
N ARG A 194 -24.22 -3.39 -24.63
CA ARG A 194 -23.37 -4.58 -24.75
C ARG A 194 -21.95 -4.19 -24.36
N VAL A 195 -21.35 -4.97 -23.48
CA VAL A 195 -20.00 -4.70 -22.94
C VAL A 195 -19.07 -5.85 -23.34
N LEU A 196 -17.91 -5.51 -23.86
CA LEU A 196 -16.80 -6.43 -24.07
C LEU A 196 -15.67 -6.02 -23.12
N ASP A 197 -15.26 -6.91 -22.23
CA ASP A 197 -14.12 -6.70 -21.34
C ASP A 197 -12.91 -7.45 -21.93
N CYS A 198 -11.93 -6.68 -22.41
CA CYS A 198 -10.66 -7.20 -22.92
C CYS A 198 -9.61 -7.12 -21.82
N PHE A 199 -8.81 -8.17 -21.66
CA PHE A 199 -7.81 -8.30 -20.58
C PHE A 199 -8.46 -8.35 -19.20
N THR A 200 -9.50 -9.10 -19.10
CA THR A 200 -10.48 -9.20 -17.99
C THR A 200 -9.85 -9.43 -16.60
N HIS A 201 -8.70 -10.13 -16.51
CA HIS A 201 -8.07 -10.52 -15.24
C HIS A 201 -9.07 -11.30 -14.36
N MET A 202 -9.53 -10.75 -13.23
CA MET A 202 -10.56 -11.33 -12.35
C MET A 202 -11.99 -10.93 -12.77
N GLY A 203 -12.20 -10.41 -13.97
CA GLY A 203 -13.53 -9.98 -14.43
C GLY A 203 -14.05 -8.72 -13.73
N THR A 204 -13.22 -7.95 -13.06
CA THR A 204 -13.66 -6.90 -12.15
C THR A 204 -14.44 -5.79 -12.83
N PHE A 205 -14.10 -5.41 -14.06
CA PHE A 205 -14.85 -4.45 -14.85
C PHE A 205 -16.15 -5.05 -15.39
N ALA A 206 -16.09 -6.29 -15.91
CA ALA A 206 -17.26 -7.00 -16.40
C ALA A 206 -18.31 -7.24 -15.31
N LEU A 207 -17.89 -7.63 -14.11
CA LEU A 207 -18.78 -7.84 -12.96
C LEU A 207 -19.45 -6.53 -12.51
N ASN A 208 -18.72 -5.42 -12.47
CA ASN A 208 -19.30 -4.10 -12.16
C ASN A 208 -20.26 -3.63 -13.27
N ALA A 209 -19.98 -3.92 -14.54
CA ALA A 209 -20.92 -3.66 -15.63
C ALA A 209 -22.17 -4.56 -15.49
N GLY A 210 -22.00 -5.83 -15.14
CA GLY A 210 -23.06 -6.82 -14.98
C GLY A 210 -24.12 -6.46 -13.94
N ILE A 211 -23.75 -5.83 -12.83
CA ILE A 211 -24.71 -5.35 -11.81
C ILE A 211 -25.77 -4.41 -12.40
N CYS A 212 -25.41 -3.65 -13.43
CA CYS A 212 -26.31 -2.68 -14.07
C CYS A 212 -27.07 -3.27 -15.26
N LEU A 213 -26.68 -4.43 -15.70
CA LEU A 213 -27.33 -5.16 -16.77
C LEU A 213 -28.43 -6.01 -16.13
N LEU A 214 -29.69 -5.60 -16.24
CA LEU A 214 -30.87 -6.34 -15.76
C LEU A 214 -31.08 -7.70 -16.48
N TYR A 215 -30.17 -8.11 -17.37
CA TYR A 215 -30.18 -9.38 -18.08
C TYR A 215 -28.78 -9.97 -18.16
N THR A 216 -28.71 -11.25 -17.86
CA THR A 216 -27.54 -12.12 -17.85
C THR A 216 -26.64 -11.92 -19.06
N SER A 217 -25.34 -11.74 -18.79
CA SER A 217 -24.31 -11.93 -19.80
C SER A 217 -24.27 -13.42 -20.18
N ASP A 218 -24.36 -13.74 -21.46
CA ASP A 218 -23.71 -14.92 -21.96
C ASP A 218 -22.22 -14.69 -21.80
N ALA A 219 -21.59 -15.44 -20.90
CA ALA A 219 -20.15 -15.57 -20.91
C ALA A 219 -19.83 -16.27 -22.25
N ALA A 220 -19.10 -15.59 -23.12
CA ALA A 220 -18.52 -16.27 -24.26
C ALA A 220 -17.55 -17.31 -23.69
N ASP A 221 -17.98 -18.57 -23.69
CA ASP A 221 -17.11 -19.71 -23.54
C ASP A 221 -16.15 -19.69 -24.73
N GLU A 222 -14.86 -19.31 -24.47
CA GLU A 222 -13.66 -19.83 -25.13
C GLU A 222 -12.42 -19.23 -24.49
#